data_3d63ab0879868ee5302e6b7e03a65cf2
#
_entry.id   3d63ab0879868ee5302e6b7e03a65cf2
#
_cell.length_a   1.000
_cell.length_b   1.000
_cell.length_c   1.000
_cell.angle_alpha   90.00
_cell.angle_beta   90.00
_cell.angle_gamma   90.00
#
_symmetry.space_group_name_H-M   'P 1'
#
loop_
_entity.id
_entity.type
_entity.pdbx_description
1 polymer ?
#
loop_
_entity_poly.entity_id
_entity_poly.type
_entity_poly.pdbx_seq_one_letter_code
_entity_poly.pdbx_strand_id
1 'polypeptide(L)'
;HSYTAAVSSCASGNTSGVLKTAGSMDGITVSYEWVDGSVALASAIIQWNIGEAELLDSTVAPGGSSVIRITDVDEDTSSTIIDTFKVDVFSDSDSGGFTATVSETGENTGVFEATIHFADDAATSGLTLRVSEGDTVTVEYTDVTLPGPDYSTSDSLTVAATLTIGTATPPLERAPAANARVVDAFGSSVAEVSVDQQVQIAADV
;
A
#
# COMPACT_ATOMS: atom_id res chain seq x y z
N HIS A 1 11.86 -38.60 -10.38
CA HIS A 1 11.50 -37.43 -11.20
C HIS A 1 10.55 -36.57 -10.39
N SER A 2 10.77 -35.27 -10.38
CA SER A 2 9.85 -34.30 -9.77
C SER A 2 9.01 -33.69 -10.91
N TYR A 3 7.70 -33.64 -10.73
CA TYR A 3 6.79 -32.98 -11.65
C TYR A 3 6.16 -31.81 -10.92
N THR A 4 6.22 -30.63 -11.52
CA THR A 4 5.57 -29.42 -11.00
C THR A 4 4.50 -29.01 -12.00
N ALA A 5 3.25 -28.85 -11.53
CA ALA A 5 2.19 -28.23 -12.30
C ALA A 5 1.84 -26.89 -11.65
N ALA A 6 1.79 -25.83 -12.43
CA ALA A 6 1.22 -24.58 -11.97
C ALA A 6 -0.31 -24.67 -12.06
N VAL A 7 -0.98 -24.27 -11.00
CA VAL A 7 -2.44 -24.17 -10.96
C VAL A 7 -2.77 -22.71 -10.72
N SER A 8 -3.52 -22.12 -11.63
CA SER A 8 -4.05 -20.77 -11.49
C SER A 8 -5.57 -20.83 -11.28
N SER A 9 -6.11 -19.90 -10.52
CA SER A 9 -7.56 -19.76 -10.40
C SER A 9 -8.15 -19.23 -11.71
N CYS A 10 -9.34 -19.67 -12.07
CA CYS A 10 -10.03 -19.22 -13.28
C CYS A 10 -11.53 -19.11 -13.04
N ALA A 11 -12.08 -17.92 -13.26
CA ALA A 11 -13.51 -17.65 -13.12
C ALA A 11 -14.38 -18.33 -14.17
N SER A 12 -13.82 -18.71 -15.33
CA SER A 12 -14.56 -19.20 -16.49
C SER A 12 -14.71 -20.73 -16.58
N GLY A 13 -14.08 -21.47 -15.68
CA GLY A 13 -14.11 -22.94 -15.66
C GLY A 13 -12.75 -23.58 -15.90
N ASN A 14 -12.67 -24.91 -15.71
CA ASN A 14 -11.42 -25.65 -15.85
C ASN A 14 -10.96 -25.72 -17.31
N THR A 15 -9.69 -25.43 -17.52
CA THR A 15 -8.99 -25.69 -18.80
C THR A 15 -7.71 -26.47 -18.50
N SER A 16 -7.01 -26.94 -19.56
CA SER A 16 -5.76 -27.66 -19.33
C SER A 16 -4.72 -26.78 -18.62
N GLY A 17 -4.30 -27.21 -17.43
CA GLY A 17 -3.36 -26.48 -16.57
C GLY A 17 -3.97 -25.41 -15.68
N VAL A 18 -5.29 -25.18 -15.77
CA VAL A 18 -6.00 -24.17 -14.96
C VAL A 18 -7.21 -24.84 -14.31
N LEU A 19 -7.30 -24.71 -12.99
CA LEU A 19 -8.42 -25.18 -12.19
C LEU A 19 -9.28 -24.00 -11.74
N LYS A 20 -10.60 -24.15 -11.92
CA LYS A 20 -11.56 -23.21 -11.32
C LYS A 20 -11.64 -23.48 -9.82
N THR A 21 -11.54 -22.42 -9.04
CA THR A 21 -11.80 -22.44 -7.61
C THR A 21 -13.07 -21.66 -7.31
N ALA A 22 -13.84 -22.08 -6.30
CA ALA A 22 -15.07 -21.39 -5.91
C ALA A 22 -14.79 -20.28 -4.88
N GLY A 23 -13.60 -20.25 -4.28
CA GLY A 23 -13.22 -19.25 -3.32
C GLY A 23 -12.16 -19.73 -2.33
N SER A 24 -11.95 -18.93 -1.31
CA SER A 24 -11.08 -19.30 -0.19
C SER A 24 -11.59 -20.60 0.48
N MET A 25 -10.67 -21.38 1.01
CA MET A 25 -10.88 -22.69 1.62
C MET A 25 -11.24 -23.84 0.65
N ASP A 26 -11.21 -23.61 -0.66
CA ASP A 26 -11.33 -24.69 -1.62
C ASP A 26 -10.15 -25.67 -1.51
N GLY A 27 -10.46 -26.97 -1.52
CA GLY A 27 -9.46 -28.03 -1.49
C GLY A 27 -9.05 -28.48 -2.89
N ILE A 28 -7.75 -28.52 -3.14
CA ILE A 28 -7.16 -29.12 -4.32
C ILE A 28 -6.53 -30.45 -3.92
N THR A 29 -6.89 -31.54 -4.64
CA THR A 29 -6.24 -32.84 -4.46
C THR A 29 -5.67 -33.31 -5.80
N VAL A 30 -4.39 -33.61 -5.79
CA VAL A 30 -3.69 -34.25 -6.91
C VAL A 30 -3.49 -35.72 -6.59
N SER A 31 -3.87 -36.59 -7.50
CA SER A 31 -3.63 -38.02 -7.40
C SER A 31 -2.75 -38.52 -8.55
N TYR A 32 -1.78 -39.34 -8.21
CA TYR A 32 -0.96 -40.03 -9.20
C TYR A 32 -1.04 -41.53 -8.97
N GLU A 33 -1.41 -42.27 -9.98
CA GLU A 33 -1.50 -43.74 -9.96
C GLU A 33 -0.32 -44.35 -10.75
N TRP A 34 0.40 -45.25 -10.14
CA TRP A 34 1.44 -46.04 -10.80
C TRP A 34 0.85 -47.22 -11.58
N VAL A 35 1.67 -47.79 -12.46
CA VAL A 35 1.28 -48.96 -13.28
C VAL A 35 0.89 -50.17 -12.45
N ASP A 36 1.37 -50.29 -11.22
CA ASP A 36 1.05 -51.35 -10.27
C ASP A 36 -0.26 -51.11 -9.50
N GLY A 37 -0.95 -49.99 -9.77
CA GLY A 37 -2.18 -49.61 -9.08
C GLY A 37 -1.95 -48.86 -7.75
N SER A 38 -0.70 -48.61 -7.35
CA SER A 38 -0.40 -47.77 -6.18
C SER A 38 -0.74 -46.32 -6.45
N VAL A 39 -1.34 -45.65 -5.48
CA VAL A 39 -1.78 -44.24 -5.60
C VAL A 39 -1.04 -43.37 -4.60
N ALA A 40 -0.46 -42.25 -5.08
CA ALA A 40 -0.02 -41.13 -4.24
C ALA A 40 -1.02 -39.97 -4.30
N LEU A 41 -1.29 -39.40 -3.14
CA LEU A 41 -2.17 -38.22 -3.01
C LEU A 41 -1.41 -37.08 -2.39
N ALA A 42 -1.66 -35.87 -2.88
CA ALA A 42 -1.26 -34.63 -2.25
C ALA A 42 -2.44 -33.65 -2.28
N SER A 43 -2.65 -32.93 -1.19
CA SER A 43 -3.74 -31.97 -1.07
C SER A 43 -3.21 -30.64 -0.57
N ALA A 44 -3.84 -29.56 -1.04
CA ALA A 44 -3.62 -28.20 -0.59
C ALA A 44 -4.97 -27.48 -0.44
N ILE A 45 -5.00 -26.44 0.35
CA ILE A 45 -6.16 -25.55 0.50
C ILE A 45 -5.80 -24.25 -0.16
N ILE A 46 -6.73 -23.66 -0.92
CA ILE A 46 -6.65 -22.30 -1.44
C ILE A 46 -7.03 -21.37 -0.31
N GLN A 47 -6.19 -20.40 -0.06
CA GLN A 47 -6.45 -19.37 0.94
C GLN A 47 -6.28 -18.00 0.27
N TRP A 48 -7.31 -17.18 0.36
CA TRP A 48 -7.26 -15.78 -0.02
C TRP A 48 -6.65 -14.95 1.10
N ASN A 49 -6.16 -13.77 0.77
CA ASN A 49 -5.60 -12.81 1.70
C ASN A 49 -6.50 -11.57 1.76
N ILE A 50 -6.18 -10.62 2.62
CA ILE A 50 -6.77 -9.29 2.60
C ILE A 50 -5.80 -8.40 1.86
N GLY A 51 -6.30 -7.69 0.84
CA GLY A 51 -5.53 -6.72 0.08
C GLY A 51 -5.09 -5.52 0.92
N GLU A 52 -3.98 -4.91 0.56
CA GLU A 52 -3.44 -3.73 1.20
C GLU A 52 -3.37 -2.56 0.21
N ALA A 53 -3.73 -1.36 0.66
CA ALA A 53 -3.61 -0.12 -0.11
C ALA A 53 -2.51 0.77 0.49
N GLU A 54 -1.68 1.36 -0.36
CA GLU A 54 -0.61 2.29 0.02
C GLU A 54 -0.53 3.45 -0.97
N LEU A 55 -0.24 4.65 -0.47
CA LEU A 55 0.29 5.76 -1.25
C LEU A 55 1.76 5.90 -0.87
N LEU A 56 2.66 5.85 -1.86
CA LEU A 56 4.10 5.78 -1.59
C LEU A 56 4.66 7.05 -0.95
N ASP A 57 3.91 8.14 -1.02
CA ASP A 57 4.24 9.40 -0.39
C ASP A 57 3.23 9.70 0.73
N SER A 58 3.69 10.21 1.86
CA SER A 58 2.82 10.67 2.94
C SER A 58 2.39 12.13 2.79
N THR A 59 3.15 12.92 2.02
CA THR A 59 2.89 14.33 1.75
C THR A 59 3.41 14.69 0.37
N VAL A 60 2.60 15.39 -0.42
CA VAL A 60 2.95 15.83 -1.77
C VAL A 60 2.50 17.29 -1.96
N ALA A 61 3.35 18.11 -2.57
CA ALA A 61 2.97 19.49 -2.90
C ALA A 61 1.92 19.52 -4.03
N PRO A 62 1.05 20.54 -4.09
CA PRO A 62 0.22 20.78 -5.26
C PRO A 62 1.08 20.84 -6.54
N GLY A 63 0.61 20.25 -7.63
CA GLY A 63 1.39 20.08 -8.86
C GLY A 63 2.32 18.86 -8.86
N GLY A 64 2.43 18.12 -7.76
CA GLY A 64 3.19 16.89 -7.65
C GLY A 64 2.41 15.64 -8.08
N SER A 65 2.98 14.48 -7.77
CA SER A 65 2.37 13.17 -8.07
C SER A 65 2.73 12.17 -7.00
N SER A 66 1.94 11.12 -6.88
CA SER A 66 2.24 9.95 -6.04
C SER A 66 1.86 8.67 -6.76
N VAL A 67 2.36 7.55 -6.26
CA VAL A 67 2.03 6.22 -6.76
C VAL A 67 1.06 5.56 -5.78
N ILE A 68 -0.06 5.11 -6.33
CA ILE A 68 -0.94 4.17 -5.66
C ILE A 68 -0.31 2.79 -5.80
N ARG A 69 -0.21 2.05 -4.70
CA ARG A 69 0.17 0.64 -4.71
C ARG A 69 -0.90 -0.17 -3.98
N ILE A 70 -1.40 -1.19 -4.66
CA ILE A 70 -2.25 -2.21 -4.05
C ILE A 70 -1.47 -3.52 -4.08
N THR A 71 -1.42 -4.19 -2.94
CA THR A 71 -0.85 -5.54 -2.83
C THR A 71 -1.96 -6.51 -2.53
N ASP A 72 -2.31 -7.32 -3.52
CA ASP A 72 -3.33 -8.34 -3.43
C ASP A 72 -3.00 -9.50 -4.38
N VAL A 73 -2.52 -10.59 -3.81
CA VAL A 73 -2.10 -11.76 -4.59
C VAL A 73 -3.28 -12.53 -5.19
N ASP A 74 -4.48 -12.30 -4.70
CA ASP A 74 -5.68 -12.99 -5.15
C ASP A 74 -6.30 -12.33 -6.38
N GLU A 75 -5.95 -11.06 -6.64
CA GLU A 75 -6.27 -10.33 -7.87
C GLU A 75 -5.30 -10.64 -9.03
N ASP A 76 -4.19 -11.35 -8.77
CA ASP A 76 -3.36 -11.96 -9.81
C ASP A 76 -4.05 -13.23 -10.33
N THR A 77 -4.87 -13.05 -11.36
CA THR A 77 -5.67 -14.13 -11.95
C THR A 77 -4.93 -14.88 -13.06
N SER A 78 -3.79 -14.39 -13.52
CA SER A 78 -3.04 -14.97 -14.63
C SER A 78 -1.54 -14.78 -14.47
N SER A 79 -0.81 -15.84 -14.28
CA SER A 79 0.65 -15.85 -14.18
C SER A 79 1.41 -15.49 -15.48
N THR A 80 0.74 -15.03 -16.54
CA THR A 80 1.32 -14.74 -17.86
C THR A 80 0.76 -13.49 -18.52
N ILE A 81 -0.10 -12.75 -17.82
CA ILE A 81 -0.75 -11.54 -18.32
C ILE A 81 -0.73 -10.52 -17.19
N ILE A 82 -0.47 -9.27 -17.52
CA ILE A 82 -0.60 -8.16 -16.57
C ILE A 82 -2.09 -7.97 -16.24
N ASP A 83 -2.46 -8.22 -15.02
CA ASP A 83 -3.81 -8.01 -14.54
C ASP A 83 -4.05 -6.54 -14.18
N THR A 84 -5.31 -6.10 -14.21
CA THR A 84 -5.70 -4.71 -13.92
C THR A 84 -7.06 -4.66 -13.25
N PHE A 85 -7.23 -3.73 -12.32
CA PHE A 85 -8.52 -3.41 -11.73
C PHE A 85 -8.64 -1.92 -11.40
N LYS A 86 -9.74 -1.52 -10.75
CA LYS A 86 -10.07 -0.13 -10.49
C LYS A 86 -10.08 0.17 -9.00
N VAL A 87 -9.59 1.37 -8.66
CA VAL A 87 -9.62 1.94 -7.31
C VAL A 87 -10.20 3.35 -7.37
N ASP A 88 -10.88 3.79 -6.31
CA ASP A 88 -11.44 5.12 -6.23
C ASP A 88 -10.46 6.09 -5.57
N VAL A 89 -10.35 7.30 -6.12
CA VAL A 89 -9.42 8.34 -5.68
C VAL A 89 -10.17 9.65 -5.53
N PHE A 90 -10.10 10.27 -4.37
CA PHE A 90 -10.77 11.55 -4.09
C PHE A 90 -9.99 12.40 -3.08
N SER A 91 -10.35 13.67 -2.95
CA SER A 91 -9.76 14.61 -2.01
C SER A 91 -10.83 15.38 -1.23
N ASP A 92 -10.42 16.09 -0.17
CA ASP A 92 -11.33 16.96 0.58
C ASP A 92 -11.94 18.05 -0.31
N SER A 93 -11.18 18.58 -1.27
CA SER A 93 -11.65 19.59 -2.22
C SER A 93 -12.44 19.02 -3.40
N ASP A 94 -12.34 17.72 -3.65
CA ASP A 94 -13.08 17.01 -4.70
C ASP A 94 -13.47 15.60 -4.23
N SER A 95 -14.58 15.54 -3.50
CA SER A 95 -15.11 14.28 -2.96
C SER A 95 -15.71 13.34 -4.04
N GLY A 96 -15.91 13.83 -5.25
CA GLY A 96 -16.33 13.00 -6.39
C GLY A 96 -15.18 12.27 -7.03
N GLY A 97 -14.00 12.88 -7.03
CA GLY A 97 -12.76 12.31 -7.51
C GLY A 97 -12.84 11.63 -8.88
N PHE A 98 -12.14 10.53 -9.00
CA PHE A 98 -12.15 9.66 -10.19
C PHE A 98 -11.80 8.22 -9.83
N THR A 99 -12.08 7.31 -10.75
CA THR A 99 -11.67 5.91 -10.64
C THR A 99 -10.38 5.70 -11.44
N ALA A 100 -9.29 5.32 -10.77
CA ALA A 100 -8.02 4.96 -11.39
C ALA A 100 -8.00 3.47 -11.78
N THR A 101 -7.31 3.15 -12.87
CA THR A 101 -6.95 1.77 -13.19
C THR A 101 -5.53 1.52 -12.70
N VAL A 102 -5.35 0.57 -11.81
CA VAL A 102 -4.04 0.05 -11.41
C VAL A 102 -3.68 -1.14 -12.28
N SER A 103 -2.41 -1.28 -12.59
CA SER A 103 -1.87 -2.38 -13.40
C SER A 103 -0.80 -3.11 -12.62
N GLU A 104 -0.77 -4.40 -12.77
CA GLU A 104 0.25 -5.24 -12.14
C GLU A 104 1.65 -4.83 -12.59
N THR A 105 2.61 -4.84 -11.68
CA THR A 105 4.00 -4.41 -11.91
C THR A 105 4.81 -5.40 -12.74
N GLY A 106 4.30 -6.60 -12.90
CA GLY A 106 4.87 -7.67 -13.70
C GLY A 106 3.91 -8.85 -13.75
N GLU A 107 4.08 -9.77 -14.67
CA GLU A 107 3.30 -11.00 -14.72
C GLU A 107 3.47 -11.77 -13.38
N ASN A 108 2.41 -12.09 -12.68
CA ASN A 108 2.40 -12.89 -11.45
C ASN A 108 3.14 -12.24 -10.24
N THR A 109 2.85 -10.98 -9.97
CA THR A 109 3.41 -10.26 -8.82
C THR A 109 2.40 -10.03 -7.69
N GLY A 110 1.11 -9.94 -7.99
CA GLY A 110 0.07 -9.53 -7.05
C GLY A 110 0.28 -8.11 -6.50
N VAL A 111 1.08 -7.28 -7.18
CA VAL A 111 1.36 -5.88 -6.83
C VAL A 111 0.97 -4.99 -7.99
N PHE A 112 0.03 -4.09 -7.74
CA PHE A 112 -0.60 -3.24 -8.75
C PHE A 112 -0.29 -1.78 -8.47
N GLU A 113 0.06 -1.02 -9.50
CA GLU A 113 0.43 0.39 -9.36
C GLU A 113 -0.27 1.28 -10.39
N ALA A 114 -0.47 2.53 -10.00
CA ALA A 114 -0.82 3.65 -10.88
C ALA A 114 -0.22 4.94 -10.34
N THR A 115 0.26 5.80 -11.25
CA THR A 115 0.70 7.16 -10.89
C THR A 115 -0.47 8.12 -11.04
N ILE A 116 -0.75 8.89 -9.98
CA ILE A 116 -1.73 9.96 -9.96
C ILE A 116 -1.05 11.32 -9.81
N HIS A 117 -1.66 12.36 -10.35
CA HIS A 117 -1.16 13.73 -10.32
C HIS A 117 -2.12 14.63 -9.54
N PHE A 118 -1.59 15.70 -8.98
CA PHE A 118 -2.36 16.65 -8.19
C PHE A 118 -2.30 18.04 -8.82
N ALA A 119 -3.43 18.74 -8.88
CA ALA A 119 -3.51 20.08 -9.41
C ALA A 119 -4.41 20.95 -8.51
N ASP A 120 -3.96 22.16 -8.21
CA ASP A 120 -4.74 23.17 -7.46
C ASP A 120 -5.43 24.19 -8.36
N ASP A 121 -5.01 24.28 -9.61
CA ASP A 121 -5.48 25.24 -10.61
C ASP A 121 -6.38 24.62 -11.70
N ALA A 122 -6.60 23.31 -11.68
CA ALA A 122 -7.35 22.59 -12.69
C ALA A 122 -8.44 21.67 -12.07
N ALA A 123 -9.50 21.45 -12.83
CA ALA A 123 -10.51 20.46 -12.46
C ALA A 123 -9.97 19.04 -12.64
N THR A 124 -10.49 18.09 -11.85
CA THR A 124 -10.18 16.67 -11.96
C THR A 124 -10.43 16.16 -13.37
N SER A 125 -9.42 15.51 -13.96
CA SER A 125 -9.48 14.95 -15.31
C SER A 125 -8.40 13.88 -15.51
N GLY A 126 -8.78 12.75 -16.11
CA GLY A 126 -7.88 11.62 -16.32
C GLY A 126 -7.35 11.08 -14.99
N LEU A 127 -6.03 11.08 -14.83
CA LEU A 127 -5.36 10.68 -13.58
C LEU A 127 -4.90 11.90 -12.74
N THR A 128 -5.43 13.09 -13.02
CA THR A 128 -5.15 14.31 -12.26
C THR A 128 -6.33 14.62 -11.35
N LEU A 129 -6.07 14.68 -10.05
CA LEU A 129 -7.03 15.04 -9.02
C LEU A 129 -6.91 16.53 -8.67
N ARG A 130 -8.05 17.21 -8.56
CA ARG A 130 -8.08 18.56 -8.01
C ARG A 130 -7.87 18.48 -6.50
N VAL A 131 -6.96 19.32 -6.01
CA VAL A 131 -6.59 19.40 -4.59
C VAL A 131 -6.38 20.84 -4.16
N SER A 132 -6.36 21.07 -2.86
CA SER A 132 -5.94 22.32 -2.21
C SER A 132 -4.88 22.03 -1.16
N GLU A 133 -4.08 23.04 -0.80
CA GLU A 133 -3.12 22.93 0.31
C GLU A 133 -3.85 22.51 1.60
N GLY A 134 -3.37 21.46 2.26
CA GLY A 134 -3.94 20.90 3.46
C GLY A 134 -4.95 19.78 3.23
N ASP A 135 -5.36 19.52 1.98
CA ASP A 135 -6.28 18.41 1.67
C ASP A 135 -5.69 17.06 2.06
N THR A 136 -6.58 16.17 2.48
CA THR A 136 -6.31 14.73 2.50
C THR A 136 -6.76 14.13 1.17
N VAL A 137 -5.86 13.42 0.51
CA VAL A 137 -6.19 12.55 -0.62
C VAL A 137 -6.39 11.15 -0.09
N THR A 138 -7.47 10.50 -0.51
CA THR A 138 -7.81 9.13 -0.15
C THR A 138 -7.90 8.27 -1.40
N VAL A 139 -7.32 7.08 -1.30
CA VAL A 139 -7.49 5.98 -2.27
C VAL A 139 -8.24 4.88 -1.56
N GLU A 140 -9.31 4.37 -2.17
CA GLU A 140 -10.09 3.25 -1.68
C GLU A 140 -10.03 2.08 -2.65
N TYR A 141 -9.68 0.92 -2.12
CA TYR A 141 -9.73 -0.37 -2.79
C TYR A 141 -10.76 -1.25 -2.10
N THR A 142 -11.65 -1.87 -2.88
CA THR A 142 -12.63 -2.82 -2.36
C THR A 142 -12.21 -4.23 -2.73
N ASP A 143 -11.69 -4.94 -1.73
CA ASP A 143 -11.32 -6.35 -1.82
C ASP A 143 -12.58 -7.22 -1.72
N VAL A 144 -12.76 -8.11 -2.69
CA VAL A 144 -13.86 -9.07 -2.79
C VAL A 144 -13.39 -10.52 -2.67
N THR A 145 -12.07 -10.72 -2.51
CA THR A 145 -11.41 -12.03 -2.40
C THR A 145 -10.94 -12.31 -0.97
N LEU A 146 -11.87 -12.22 -0.03
CA LEU A 146 -11.56 -12.26 1.41
C LEU A 146 -11.32 -13.69 1.94
N PRO A 147 -10.46 -13.86 2.98
CA PRO A 147 -10.08 -15.15 3.51
C PRO A 147 -11.21 -15.84 4.27
N GLY A 148 -11.54 -17.08 3.89
CA GLY A 148 -12.40 -17.95 4.72
C GLY A 148 -11.62 -18.51 5.93
N PRO A 149 -12.31 -18.96 7.01
CA PRO A 149 -13.77 -19.02 7.14
C PRO A 149 -14.44 -17.74 7.68
N ASP A 150 -13.66 -16.69 7.98
CA ASP A 150 -14.16 -15.46 8.63
C ASP A 150 -15.06 -14.64 7.70
N TYR A 151 -14.82 -14.74 6.39
CA TYR A 151 -15.59 -14.09 5.35
C TYR A 151 -16.24 -15.10 4.40
N SER A 152 -17.37 -14.72 3.83
CA SER A 152 -18.05 -15.46 2.77
C SER A 152 -17.70 -14.88 1.39
N THR A 153 -17.97 -15.62 0.33
CA THR A 153 -17.75 -15.17 -1.06
C THR A 153 -18.65 -14.01 -1.49
N SER A 154 -19.55 -13.53 -0.65
CA SER A 154 -20.38 -12.36 -0.87
C SER A 154 -19.94 -11.14 -0.07
N ASP A 155 -18.96 -11.30 0.79
CA ASP A 155 -18.43 -10.21 1.60
C ASP A 155 -17.40 -9.40 0.82
N SER A 156 -17.24 -8.15 1.19
CA SER A 156 -16.22 -7.26 0.67
C SER A 156 -15.67 -6.39 1.78
N LEU A 157 -14.42 -5.99 1.65
CA LEU A 157 -13.75 -5.11 2.59
C LEU A 157 -13.14 -3.93 1.82
N THR A 158 -13.49 -2.71 2.22
CA THR A 158 -12.82 -1.53 1.68
C THR A 158 -11.59 -1.21 2.53
N VAL A 159 -10.43 -1.19 1.90
CA VAL A 159 -9.17 -0.74 2.48
C VAL A 159 -8.80 0.60 1.88
N ALA A 160 -8.20 1.49 2.66
CA ALA A 160 -7.90 2.85 2.23
C ALA A 160 -6.48 3.26 2.59
N ALA A 161 -5.89 4.09 1.73
CA ALA A 161 -4.63 4.78 1.97
C ALA A 161 -4.83 6.29 1.83
N THR A 162 -4.07 7.08 2.59
CA THR A 162 -4.18 8.54 2.56
C THR A 162 -2.81 9.21 2.46
N LEU A 163 -2.77 10.38 1.83
CA LEU A 163 -1.67 11.32 1.90
C LEU A 163 -2.20 12.74 2.14
N THR A 164 -1.33 13.64 2.58
CA THR A 164 -1.66 15.06 2.77
C THR A 164 -1.06 15.91 1.66
N ILE A 165 -1.85 16.84 1.11
CA ILE A 165 -1.36 17.84 0.17
C ILE A 165 -0.72 18.98 0.94
N GLY A 166 0.54 19.24 0.66
CA GLY A 166 1.30 20.30 1.30
C GLY A 166 2.78 20.17 1.02
N THR A 167 3.53 21.20 1.37
CA THR A 167 4.98 21.11 1.38
C THR A 167 5.42 20.33 2.60
N ALA A 168 6.11 19.21 2.42
CA ALA A 168 6.74 18.51 3.52
C ALA A 168 7.57 19.53 4.30
N THR A 169 7.17 19.83 5.53
CA THR A 169 8.00 20.67 6.39
C THR A 169 9.29 19.89 6.61
N PRO A 170 10.45 20.37 6.14
CA PRO A 170 11.70 19.69 6.42
C PRO A 170 11.77 19.47 7.93
N PRO A 171 12.23 18.31 8.41
CA PRO A 171 12.50 18.17 9.82
C PRO A 171 13.29 19.40 10.23
N LEU A 172 12.83 20.11 11.26
CA LEU A 172 13.58 21.26 11.78
C LEU A 172 15.00 20.77 12.00
N GLU A 173 15.87 21.03 11.03
CA GLU A 173 17.31 20.84 11.24
C GLU A 173 17.61 21.69 12.45
N ARG A 174 17.80 21.02 13.59
CA ARG A 174 18.32 21.68 14.76
C ARG A 174 19.64 22.24 14.33
N ALA A 175 19.66 23.54 14.04
CA ALA A 175 20.90 24.26 13.73
C ALA A 175 21.87 23.83 14.84
N PRO A 176 23.05 23.34 14.52
CA PRO A 176 24.01 23.00 15.55
C PRO A 176 24.17 24.26 16.38
N ALA A 177 23.83 24.17 17.67
CA ALA A 177 23.99 25.33 18.58
C ALA A 177 25.48 25.67 18.58
N ALA A 178 25.85 26.61 17.73
CA ALA A 178 27.19 27.14 17.74
C ALA A 178 27.36 27.86 19.08
N ASN A 179 28.33 27.43 19.88
CA ASN A 179 28.70 28.06 21.14
C ASN A 179 27.64 28.00 22.24
N ALA A 180 26.85 26.90 22.37
CA ALA A 180 26.00 26.69 23.53
C ALA A 180 26.87 26.62 24.78
N ARG A 181 26.61 27.48 25.75
CA ARG A 181 27.34 27.56 27.03
C ARG A 181 26.40 27.80 28.18
N VAL A 182 26.75 27.27 29.31
CA VAL A 182 26.09 27.61 30.60
C VAL A 182 26.64 28.93 31.11
N VAL A 183 25.75 29.84 31.43
CA VAL A 183 26.12 31.15 31.96
C VAL A 183 25.48 31.38 33.34
N ASP A 184 26.13 32.19 34.15
CA ASP A 184 25.55 32.68 35.41
C ASP A 184 24.47 33.76 35.18
N ALA A 185 23.87 34.24 36.24
CA ALA A 185 22.82 35.27 36.18
C ALA A 185 23.31 36.61 35.58
N PHE A 186 24.61 36.80 35.39
CA PHE A 186 25.23 37.98 34.80
C PHE A 186 25.71 37.76 33.36
N GLY A 187 25.47 36.58 32.83
CA GLY A 187 25.83 36.23 31.42
C GLY A 187 27.27 35.73 31.27
N SER A 188 28.02 35.48 32.32
CA SER A 188 29.38 34.93 32.25
C SER A 188 29.37 33.41 32.16
N SER A 189 30.22 32.82 31.28
CA SER A 189 30.33 31.36 31.15
C SER A 189 30.78 30.72 32.46
N VAL A 190 30.08 29.65 32.88
CA VAL A 190 30.45 28.86 34.06
C VAL A 190 30.94 27.49 33.67
N ALA A 191 32.11 27.09 34.22
CA ALA A 191 32.69 25.77 33.98
C ALA A 191 32.10 24.69 34.92
N GLU A 192 31.67 25.10 36.10
CA GLU A 192 31.05 24.22 37.12
C GLU A 192 29.85 24.94 37.77
N VAL A 193 28.80 24.17 38.06
CA VAL A 193 27.57 24.65 38.69
C VAL A 193 27.44 23.96 40.05
N SER A 194 27.34 24.74 41.10
CA SER A 194 27.06 24.24 42.46
C SER A 194 25.56 23.96 42.59
N VAL A 195 25.21 23.05 43.51
CA VAL A 195 23.81 22.81 43.90
C VAL A 195 23.22 24.13 44.41
N ASP A 196 22.01 24.48 43.98
CA ASP A 196 21.27 25.72 44.28
C ASP A 196 21.74 26.97 43.50
N GLN A 197 22.69 26.89 42.56
CA GLN A 197 23.03 28.01 41.71
C GLN A 197 22.05 28.14 40.53
N GLN A 198 21.53 29.36 40.34
CA GLN A 198 20.74 29.67 39.14
C GLN A 198 21.65 29.83 37.93
N VAL A 199 21.35 29.08 36.85
CA VAL A 199 22.06 29.18 35.60
C VAL A 199 21.10 29.41 34.45
N GLN A 200 21.58 30.05 33.39
CA GLN A 200 20.87 30.24 32.15
C GLN A 200 21.66 29.55 31.02
N ILE A 201 20.96 29.00 30.08
CA ILE A 201 21.56 28.46 28.87
C ILE A 201 21.43 29.53 27.80
N ALA A 202 22.56 29.96 27.24
CA ALA A 202 22.61 30.89 26.10
C ALA A 202 23.21 30.19 24.90
N ALA A 203 22.67 30.48 23.73
CA ALA A 203 23.21 30.03 22.44
C ALA A 203 23.19 31.24 21.49
N ASP A 204 24.27 31.41 20.75
CA ASP A 204 24.30 32.35 19.66
C ASP A 204 23.61 31.71 18.43
N VAL A 205 22.67 32.42 17.80
CA VAL A 205 21.91 32.00 16.61
C VAL A 205 22.54 32.64 15.38
#